data_a6ecac9370ee576ef9cea8a1f490d5f7
#
_entry.id   a6ecac9370ee576ef9cea8a1f490d5f7
#
_cell.length_a   1.000
_cell.length_b   1.000
_cell.length_c   1.000
_cell.angle_alpha   90.00
_cell.angle_beta   90.00
_cell.angle_gamma   90.00
#
_symmetry.space_group_name_H-M   'P 1'
#
loop_
_entity.id
_entity.type
_entity.pdbx_description
1 polymer ?
#
loop_
_entity_poly.entity_id
_entity_poly.type
_entity_poly.pdbx_seq_one_letter_code
_entity_poly.pdbx_strand_id
1 'polypeptide(L)'
;MKIRLGVISEEHNINILQEVIEEYNDYEITAFIDPDGTHTLNIIDNHQQEFDSWLVFDQINYLHIKNWGKAQKPVYYIPYRGASFYKTLCTAIYQGFKIDELSIDTIPYYDITRALDDMQINYNVINHLSDEHGALSLNGYAAFHRELFKKGITKAAVTRSCYVKSLLESEGIPTFCIMPVRVTVRNILNVILTQFRIKKLREGQIAVQVFSFNLLGDKDNFYSVDDLYSREIAISQKLISYTKNISGSLKPANEGNFYIFTTRGSLEQLTNSFTSLPELPILRDLNKSLRACGIGIGNSAREAEYNAGIALKHACADQKGSWYVVLDDKTISGPLGSAQQIDYQYASVQLEAVSKKTSLSQATLSKICHALKIYGRDELNAQELATILQILPRSARRILTCLTEHGYAEEIRSEMSETKGRPRKIYKIKL
;
A
#
# COMPACT_ATOMS: atom_id res chain seq x y z
N MET A 1 7.01 19.75 12.50
CA MET A 1 6.01 19.73 11.40
C MET A 1 4.80 18.98 11.93
N LYS A 2 3.64 19.62 11.95
CA LYS A 2 2.39 19.00 12.42
C LYS A 2 1.72 18.22 11.29
N ILE A 3 1.00 17.17 11.64
CA ILE A 3 0.17 16.38 10.72
C ILE A 3 -1.15 17.12 10.52
N ARG A 4 -1.46 17.52 9.30
CA ARG A 4 -2.75 18.12 8.96
C ARG A 4 -3.77 16.98 8.79
N LEU A 5 -4.68 16.86 9.73
CA LEU A 5 -5.65 15.78 9.80
C LEU A 5 -7.07 16.32 9.50
N GLY A 6 -7.65 15.89 8.37
CA GLY A 6 -9.07 16.10 8.09
C GLY A 6 -9.91 15.06 8.84
N VAL A 7 -10.88 15.51 9.60
CA VAL A 7 -11.74 14.65 10.41
C VAL A 7 -13.20 14.81 9.97
N ILE A 8 -13.84 13.70 9.62
CA ILE A 8 -15.25 13.71 9.21
C ILE A 8 -16.05 12.89 10.22
N SER A 9 -17.03 13.51 10.87
CA SER A 9 -17.80 12.86 11.91
C SER A 9 -19.08 13.64 12.26
N GLU A 10 -19.90 13.03 13.11
CA GLU A 10 -20.96 13.73 13.86
C GLU A 10 -20.35 14.66 14.93
N GLU A 11 -21.06 15.71 15.30
CA GLU A 11 -20.57 16.77 16.20
C GLU A 11 -20.09 16.23 17.57
N HIS A 12 -20.83 15.32 18.19
CA HIS A 12 -20.49 14.81 19.51
C HIS A 12 -19.20 13.98 19.55
N ASN A 13 -18.81 13.34 18.45
CA ASN A 13 -17.54 12.60 18.35
C ASN A 13 -16.34 13.56 18.29
N ILE A 14 -16.54 14.76 17.74
CA ILE A 14 -15.51 15.79 17.66
C ILE A 14 -15.10 16.24 19.06
N ASN A 15 -16.04 16.35 19.99
CA ASN A 15 -15.75 16.74 21.37
C ASN A 15 -14.79 15.74 22.06
N ILE A 16 -15.02 14.42 21.87
CA ILE A 16 -14.12 13.39 22.42
C ILE A 16 -12.73 13.48 21.76
N LEU A 17 -12.68 13.77 20.47
CA LEU A 17 -11.42 13.96 19.77
C LEU A 17 -10.66 15.17 20.29
N GLN A 18 -11.34 16.31 20.50
CA GLN A 18 -10.75 17.54 21.04
C GLN A 18 -10.13 17.31 22.40
N GLU A 19 -10.82 16.62 23.31
CA GLU A 19 -10.28 16.27 24.63
C GLU A 19 -8.99 15.44 24.55
N VAL A 20 -8.90 14.50 23.58
CA VAL A 20 -7.72 13.65 23.42
C VAL A 20 -6.60 14.37 22.70
N ILE A 21 -6.93 15.23 21.74
CA ILE A 21 -5.91 15.91 20.92
C ILE A 21 -5.08 16.92 21.70
N GLU A 22 -5.61 17.46 22.79
CA GLU A 22 -4.86 18.34 23.69
C GLU A 22 -3.62 17.67 24.29
N GLU A 23 -3.60 16.33 24.32
CA GLU A 23 -2.43 15.55 24.73
C GLU A 23 -1.31 15.51 23.65
N TYR A 24 -1.59 16.00 22.42
CA TYR A 24 -0.71 15.86 21.25
C TYR A 24 -0.36 17.21 20.66
N ASN A 25 0.95 17.47 20.52
CA ASN A 25 1.46 18.66 19.82
C ASN A 25 1.70 18.42 18.31
N ASP A 26 1.52 17.17 17.86
CA ASP A 26 1.89 16.72 16.52
C ASP A 26 0.79 16.94 15.48
N TYR A 27 -0.42 17.36 15.87
CA TYR A 27 -1.57 17.48 14.99
C TYR A 27 -2.05 18.91 14.77
N GLU A 28 -2.57 19.15 13.58
CA GLU A 28 -3.42 20.26 13.20
C GLU A 28 -4.70 19.68 12.60
N ILE A 29 -5.84 19.87 13.27
CA ILE A 29 -7.10 19.22 12.92
C ILE A 29 -8.07 20.21 12.31
N THR A 30 -8.71 19.79 11.21
CA THR A 30 -9.90 20.44 10.66
C THR A 30 -11.05 19.43 10.67
N ALA A 31 -12.13 19.79 11.37
CA ALA A 31 -13.30 18.95 11.49
C ALA A 31 -14.40 19.34 10.50
N PHE A 32 -14.98 18.35 9.85
CA PHE A 32 -16.13 18.44 8.96
C PHE A 32 -17.28 17.65 9.59
N ILE A 33 -18.42 18.30 9.78
CA ILE A 33 -19.61 17.68 10.34
C ILE A 33 -20.42 17.05 9.20
N ASP A 34 -20.56 15.73 9.23
CA ASP A 34 -21.34 14.94 8.27
C ASP A 34 -22.12 13.86 9.04
N PRO A 35 -23.31 14.17 9.56
CA PRO A 35 -24.04 13.31 10.50
C PRO A 35 -24.53 12.00 9.90
N ASP A 36 -24.80 11.98 8.59
CA ASP A 36 -25.37 10.84 7.87
C ASP A 36 -24.40 10.21 6.86
N GLY A 37 -23.20 10.76 6.74
CA GLY A 37 -22.15 10.26 5.84
C GLY A 37 -22.39 10.52 4.35
N THR A 38 -23.42 11.30 4.00
CA THR A 38 -23.81 11.54 2.61
C THR A 38 -22.85 12.46 1.86
N HIS A 39 -22.14 13.33 2.57
CA HIS A 39 -21.22 14.31 1.99
C HIS A 39 -19.73 13.90 2.08
N THR A 40 -19.42 12.80 2.75
CA THR A 40 -18.06 12.36 3.05
C THR A 40 -17.16 12.32 1.82
N LEU A 41 -17.61 11.72 0.70
CA LEU A 41 -16.82 11.61 -0.52
C LEU A 41 -16.55 12.98 -1.16
N ASN A 42 -17.54 13.86 -1.17
CA ASN A 42 -17.40 15.22 -1.73
C ASN A 42 -16.44 16.06 -0.87
N ILE A 43 -16.50 15.93 0.46
CA ILE A 43 -15.58 16.62 1.37
C ILE A 43 -14.15 16.20 1.08
N ILE A 44 -13.89 14.90 0.98
CA ILE A 44 -12.55 14.39 0.67
C ILE A 44 -12.08 14.87 -0.70
N ASP A 45 -12.93 14.78 -1.74
CA ASP A 45 -12.56 15.16 -3.10
C ASP A 45 -12.14 16.63 -3.21
N ASN A 46 -12.89 17.51 -2.56
CA ASN A 46 -12.64 18.94 -2.61
C ASN A 46 -11.38 19.37 -1.82
N HIS A 47 -10.96 18.61 -0.79
CA HIS A 47 -9.90 18.99 0.14
C HIS A 47 -8.69 18.05 0.13
N GLN A 48 -8.50 17.21 -0.91
CA GLN A 48 -7.47 16.18 -0.94
C GLN A 48 -6.03 16.69 -0.73
N GLN A 49 -5.73 17.91 -1.16
CA GLN A 49 -4.38 18.49 -1.09
C GLN A 49 -4.12 19.24 0.24
N GLU A 50 -5.15 19.50 1.02
CA GLU A 50 -5.03 20.29 2.24
C GLU A 50 -4.55 19.45 3.42
N PHE A 51 -4.82 18.13 3.41
CA PHE A 51 -4.56 17.22 4.51
C PHE A 51 -3.49 16.17 4.17
N ASP A 52 -2.81 15.71 5.21
CA ASP A 52 -1.81 14.64 5.11
C ASP A 52 -2.48 13.26 5.31
N SER A 53 -3.62 13.21 6.00
CA SER A 53 -4.45 12.04 6.20
C SER A 53 -5.88 12.40 6.60
N TRP A 54 -6.78 11.43 6.51
CA TRP A 54 -8.19 11.55 6.89
C TRP A 54 -8.54 10.60 8.02
N LEU A 55 -9.40 11.03 8.93
CA LEU A 55 -9.98 10.23 10.00
C LEU A 55 -11.50 10.29 9.92
N VAL A 56 -12.15 9.14 9.81
CA VAL A 56 -13.60 9.02 9.90
C VAL A 56 -13.99 8.23 11.15
N PHE A 57 -15.14 8.55 11.74
CA PHE A 57 -15.60 7.88 12.96
C PHE A 57 -16.47 6.66 12.67
N ASP A 58 -16.59 6.27 11.42
CA ASP A 58 -17.43 5.15 11.02
C ASP A 58 -16.73 4.23 10.01
N GLN A 59 -16.83 2.92 10.23
CA GLN A 59 -16.29 1.90 9.37
C GLN A 59 -17.01 1.85 8.02
N ILE A 60 -18.31 2.15 7.97
CA ILE A 60 -19.11 2.13 6.74
C ILE A 60 -18.61 3.24 5.81
N ASN A 61 -18.48 4.46 6.33
CA ASN A 61 -17.90 5.58 5.58
C ASN A 61 -16.48 5.28 5.11
N TYR A 62 -15.65 4.65 5.95
CA TYR A 62 -14.32 4.20 5.55
C TYR A 62 -14.38 3.22 4.37
N LEU A 63 -15.27 2.23 4.40
CA LEU A 63 -15.45 1.27 3.29
C LEU A 63 -15.96 1.96 2.02
N HIS A 64 -16.90 2.90 2.13
CA HIS A 64 -17.36 3.70 1.00
C HIS A 64 -16.21 4.49 0.36
N ILE A 65 -15.37 5.15 1.16
CA ILE A 65 -14.19 5.86 0.66
C ILE A 65 -13.21 4.91 -0.02
N LYS A 66 -12.97 3.75 0.57
CA LYS A 66 -12.07 2.73 0.01
C LYS A 66 -12.59 2.19 -1.32
N ASN A 67 -13.89 1.91 -1.43
CA ASN A 67 -14.53 1.43 -2.65
C ASN A 67 -14.57 2.51 -3.74
N TRP A 68 -14.70 3.78 -3.36
CA TRP A 68 -14.62 4.90 -4.28
C TRP A 68 -13.23 5.02 -4.94
N GLY A 69 -12.16 4.63 -4.25
CA GLY A 69 -10.82 4.42 -4.81
C GLY A 69 -10.07 5.67 -5.26
N LYS A 70 -10.61 6.89 -5.06
CA LYS A 70 -9.99 8.15 -5.50
C LYS A 70 -9.31 8.94 -4.38
N ALA A 71 -9.36 8.45 -3.14
CA ALA A 71 -8.66 9.10 -2.02
C ALA A 71 -7.14 9.02 -2.22
N GLN A 72 -6.48 10.17 -2.33
CA GLN A 72 -5.03 10.27 -2.55
C GLN A 72 -4.22 10.17 -1.26
N LYS A 73 -4.86 10.40 -0.13
CA LYS A 73 -4.22 10.38 1.20
C LYS A 73 -4.74 9.21 2.02
N PRO A 74 -3.95 8.71 2.97
CA PRO A 74 -4.39 7.64 3.86
C PRO A 74 -5.66 8.02 4.61
N VAL A 75 -6.60 7.09 4.67
CA VAL A 75 -7.84 7.24 5.44
C VAL A 75 -7.82 6.24 6.58
N TYR A 76 -8.16 6.69 7.77
CA TYR A 76 -8.26 5.89 8.98
C TYR A 76 -9.69 5.96 9.53
N TYR A 77 -10.07 4.97 10.32
CA TYR A 77 -11.36 5.01 11.01
C TYR A 77 -11.20 4.60 12.47
N ILE A 78 -12.13 5.08 13.32
CA ILE A 78 -12.20 4.70 14.73
C ILE A 78 -13.06 3.45 14.85
N PRO A 79 -12.51 2.31 15.33
CA PRO A 79 -13.30 1.10 15.52
C PRO A 79 -14.22 1.25 16.74
N TYR A 80 -15.49 0.87 16.59
CA TYR A 80 -16.45 0.80 17.68
C TYR A 80 -16.40 -0.52 18.46
N ARG A 81 -15.53 -1.45 18.07
CA ARG A 81 -15.30 -2.74 18.72
C ARG A 81 -14.45 -2.58 19.98
N GLY A 82 -14.41 -3.63 20.80
CA GLY A 82 -13.58 -3.63 22.01
C GLY A 82 -14.11 -2.65 23.07
N ALA A 83 -13.25 -1.79 23.59
CA ALA A 83 -13.56 -0.94 24.75
C ALA A 83 -14.83 -0.10 24.63
N SER A 84 -15.18 0.39 23.43
CA SER A 84 -16.42 1.14 23.19
C SER A 84 -17.65 0.26 23.37
N PHE A 85 -17.63 -0.93 22.80
CA PHE A 85 -18.71 -1.91 22.91
C PHE A 85 -18.84 -2.44 24.34
N TYR A 86 -17.74 -2.84 24.99
CA TYR A 86 -17.73 -3.26 26.39
C TYR A 86 -18.33 -2.21 27.32
N LYS A 87 -17.94 -0.93 27.17
CA LYS A 87 -18.52 0.17 27.95
C LYS A 87 -20.04 0.22 27.79
N THR A 88 -20.54 0.08 26.57
CA THR A 88 -21.97 0.16 26.27
C THR A 88 -22.73 -1.00 26.88
N LEU A 89 -22.21 -2.24 26.74
CA LEU A 89 -22.78 -3.43 27.38
C LEU A 89 -22.80 -3.28 28.91
N CYS A 90 -21.67 -2.89 29.51
CA CYS A 90 -21.60 -2.64 30.97
C CYS A 90 -22.63 -1.61 31.40
N THR A 91 -22.84 -0.53 30.64
CA THR A 91 -23.83 0.49 30.95
C THR A 91 -25.25 -0.08 30.92
N ALA A 92 -25.59 -0.87 29.88
CA ALA A 92 -26.91 -1.49 29.75
C ALA A 92 -27.15 -2.48 30.90
N ILE A 93 -26.17 -3.32 31.22
CA ILE A 93 -26.26 -4.29 32.34
C ILE A 93 -26.39 -3.59 33.68
N TYR A 94 -25.59 -2.53 33.90
CA TYR A 94 -25.69 -1.73 35.14
C TYR A 94 -27.06 -1.09 35.31
N GLN A 95 -27.75 -0.74 34.21
CA GLN A 95 -29.15 -0.25 34.23
C GLN A 95 -30.18 -1.36 34.37
N GLY A 96 -29.77 -2.61 34.55
CA GLY A 96 -30.63 -3.76 34.83
C GLY A 96 -31.13 -4.54 33.62
N PHE A 97 -30.63 -4.23 32.40
CA PHE A 97 -30.98 -5.00 31.20
C PHE A 97 -30.13 -6.29 31.09
N LYS A 98 -30.77 -7.39 30.72
CA LYS A 98 -30.09 -8.63 30.37
C LYS A 98 -29.70 -8.61 28.91
N ILE A 99 -28.66 -9.38 28.52
CA ILE A 99 -28.23 -9.48 27.13
C ILE A 99 -29.35 -9.99 26.22
N ASP A 100 -30.08 -10.99 26.67
CA ASP A 100 -31.23 -11.57 25.93
C ASP A 100 -32.35 -10.54 25.65
N GLU A 101 -32.39 -9.43 26.39
CA GLU A 101 -33.35 -8.35 26.27
C GLU A 101 -32.86 -7.18 25.41
N LEU A 102 -31.64 -7.29 24.85
CA LEU A 102 -31.06 -6.26 24.00
C LEU A 102 -31.18 -6.66 22.53
N SER A 103 -31.49 -5.71 21.67
CA SER A 103 -31.28 -5.81 20.23
C SER A 103 -30.01 -5.06 19.85
N ILE A 104 -29.10 -5.66 19.06
CA ILE A 104 -27.81 -5.13 18.74
C ILE A 104 -27.67 -5.04 17.21
N ASP A 105 -27.34 -3.87 16.68
CA ASP A 105 -27.06 -3.66 15.27
C ASP A 105 -25.56 -3.51 14.99
N THR A 106 -25.16 -3.69 13.73
CA THR A 106 -23.87 -3.27 13.15
C THR A 106 -22.59 -3.81 13.79
N ILE A 107 -22.66 -4.55 14.89
CA ILE A 107 -21.51 -5.26 15.47
C ILE A 107 -21.53 -6.70 14.97
N PRO A 108 -20.45 -7.25 14.39
CA PRO A 108 -20.40 -8.64 13.94
C PRO A 108 -20.75 -9.62 15.08
N TYR A 109 -21.49 -10.65 14.76
CA TYR A 109 -21.90 -11.66 15.76
C TYR A 109 -20.74 -12.24 16.54
N TYR A 110 -19.61 -12.52 15.86
CA TYR A 110 -18.39 -13.01 16.50
C TYR A 110 -17.83 -12.04 17.53
N ASP A 111 -17.85 -10.73 17.26
CA ASP A 111 -17.36 -9.73 18.21
C ASP A 111 -18.27 -9.61 19.43
N ILE A 112 -19.59 -9.81 19.26
CA ILE A 112 -20.56 -9.84 20.36
C ILE A 112 -20.29 -11.03 21.27
N THR A 113 -20.24 -12.25 20.71
CA THR A 113 -20.03 -13.48 21.48
C THR A 113 -18.70 -13.44 22.23
N ARG A 114 -17.63 -12.99 21.56
CA ARG A 114 -16.32 -12.86 22.20
C ARG A 114 -16.31 -11.85 23.35
N ALA A 115 -17.00 -10.72 23.18
CA ALA A 115 -17.11 -9.73 24.25
C ALA A 115 -17.86 -10.31 25.47
N LEU A 116 -18.92 -11.08 25.24
CA LEU A 116 -19.68 -11.71 26.31
C LEU A 116 -18.86 -12.79 27.01
N ASP A 117 -18.11 -13.60 26.28
CA ASP A 117 -17.20 -14.61 26.82
C ASP A 117 -16.09 -13.96 27.66
N ASP A 118 -15.45 -12.91 27.16
CA ASP A 118 -14.39 -12.17 27.90
C ASP A 118 -14.93 -11.55 29.19
N MET A 119 -16.19 -11.10 29.19
CA MET A 119 -16.89 -10.56 30.37
C MET A 119 -17.50 -11.63 31.27
N GLN A 120 -17.41 -12.92 30.89
CA GLN A 120 -18.03 -14.05 31.59
C GLN A 120 -19.54 -13.90 31.79
N ILE A 121 -20.22 -13.34 30.82
CA ILE A 121 -21.66 -13.11 30.85
C ILE A 121 -22.39 -14.24 30.14
N ASN A 122 -23.29 -14.90 30.88
CA ASN A 122 -24.16 -15.92 30.32
C ASN A 122 -25.32 -15.30 29.56
N TYR A 123 -25.67 -15.86 28.41
CA TYR A 123 -26.80 -15.47 27.59
C TYR A 123 -27.48 -16.70 26.97
N ASN A 124 -28.77 -16.59 26.65
CA ASN A 124 -29.49 -17.65 25.97
C ASN A 124 -29.68 -17.32 24.47
N VAL A 125 -29.90 -16.03 24.17
CA VAL A 125 -30.12 -15.54 22.82
C VAL A 125 -29.43 -14.20 22.60
N ILE A 126 -28.95 -13.96 21.38
CA ILE A 126 -28.47 -12.65 20.94
C ILE A 126 -29.38 -12.18 19.80
N ASN A 127 -30.14 -11.11 20.05
CA ASN A 127 -30.98 -10.47 19.04
C ASN A 127 -30.12 -9.49 18.24
N HIS A 128 -29.62 -9.95 17.10
CA HIS A 128 -28.55 -9.27 16.39
C HIS A 128 -28.89 -9.08 14.91
N LEU A 129 -28.49 -7.94 14.36
CA LEU A 129 -28.53 -7.63 12.94
C LEU A 129 -27.12 -7.30 12.44
N SER A 130 -26.54 -8.21 11.63
CA SER A 130 -25.26 -7.96 10.96
C SER A 130 -25.49 -7.28 9.63
N ASP A 131 -24.83 -6.15 9.45
CA ASP A 131 -24.68 -5.51 8.14
C ASP A 131 -23.22 -5.11 7.94
N GLU A 132 -22.41 -6.12 7.61
CA GLU A 132 -20.97 -5.96 7.42
C GLU A 132 -20.64 -5.09 6.21
N HIS A 133 -21.56 -4.93 5.28
CA HIS A 133 -21.38 -4.19 4.04
C HIS A 133 -22.06 -2.82 4.00
N GLY A 134 -22.80 -2.45 5.06
CA GLY A 134 -23.50 -1.16 5.12
C GLY A 134 -24.63 -1.04 4.09
N ALA A 135 -25.30 -2.16 3.78
CA ALA A 135 -26.36 -2.19 2.78
C ALA A 135 -27.69 -1.59 3.30
N LEU A 136 -27.88 -1.58 4.63
CA LEU A 136 -29.09 -1.06 5.25
C LEU A 136 -29.01 0.45 5.48
N SER A 137 -30.12 1.14 5.28
CA SER A 137 -30.27 2.54 5.67
C SER A 137 -30.41 2.69 7.19
N LEU A 138 -30.16 3.88 7.73
CA LEU A 138 -30.37 4.20 9.14
C LEU A 138 -31.81 3.89 9.61
N ASN A 139 -32.79 4.12 8.73
CA ASN A 139 -34.19 3.75 8.99
C ASN A 139 -34.39 2.22 9.04
N GLY A 140 -33.60 1.45 8.29
CA GLY A 140 -33.63 -0.03 8.35
C GLY A 140 -33.15 -0.55 9.70
N TYR A 141 -32.10 0.01 10.27
CA TYR A 141 -31.64 -0.31 11.62
C TYR A 141 -32.71 0.04 12.67
N ALA A 142 -33.28 1.23 12.57
CA ALA A 142 -34.39 1.63 13.50
C ALA A 142 -35.60 0.69 13.39
N ALA A 143 -35.95 0.26 12.16
CA ALA A 143 -37.05 -0.69 11.94
C ALA A 143 -36.80 -2.06 12.60
N PHE A 144 -35.58 -2.58 12.54
CA PHE A 144 -35.18 -3.81 13.21
C PHE A 144 -35.41 -3.75 14.73
N HIS A 145 -34.88 -2.71 15.37
CA HIS A 145 -35.05 -2.53 16.82
C HIS A 145 -36.49 -2.35 17.22
N ARG A 146 -37.23 -1.56 16.47
CA ARG A 146 -38.66 -1.29 16.69
C ARG A 146 -39.51 -2.53 16.60
N GLU A 147 -39.22 -3.40 15.63
CA GLU A 147 -39.94 -4.66 15.43
C GLU A 147 -39.77 -5.59 16.62
N LEU A 148 -38.56 -5.80 17.10
CA LEU A 148 -38.26 -6.65 18.25
C LEU A 148 -38.84 -6.11 19.54
N PHE A 149 -38.79 -4.78 19.74
CA PHE A 149 -39.37 -4.12 20.90
C PHE A 149 -40.92 -4.26 20.91
N LYS A 150 -41.58 -4.05 19.76
CA LYS A 150 -43.05 -4.20 19.66
C LYS A 150 -43.53 -5.63 19.88
N LYS A 151 -42.70 -6.61 19.50
CA LYS A 151 -42.97 -8.03 19.75
C LYS A 151 -42.69 -8.44 21.20
N GLY A 152 -42.18 -7.56 22.03
CA GLY A 152 -41.81 -7.84 23.43
C GLY A 152 -40.60 -8.77 23.57
N ILE A 153 -39.85 -8.99 22.50
CA ILE A 153 -38.62 -9.84 22.46
C ILE A 153 -37.49 -9.08 23.17
N THR A 154 -37.31 -7.81 22.88
CA THR A 154 -36.29 -6.96 23.47
C THR A 154 -36.89 -5.81 24.26
N LYS A 155 -36.11 -5.29 25.23
CA LYS A 155 -36.49 -4.14 26.06
C LYS A 155 -35.69 -2.89 25.81
N ALA A 156 -34.52 -3.06 25.13
CA ALA A 156 -33.68 -1.94 24.78
C ALA A 156 -32.86 -2.25 23.48
N ALA A 157 -32.39 -1.19 22.85
CA ALA A 157 -31.58 -1.24 21.66
C ALA A 157 -30.10 -0.85 21.94
N VAL A 158 -29.16 -1.43 21.21
CA VAL A 158 -27.75 -1.05 21.17
C VAL A 158 -27.38 -0.76 19.73
N THR A 159 -27.03 0.48 19.43
CA THR A 159 -26.73 0.94 18.08
C THR A 159 -25.47 1.79 18.04
N ARG A 160 -24.83 1.89 16.86
CA ARG A 160 -23.71 2.81 16.62
C ARG A 160 -24.15 4.21 16.22
N SER A 161 -25.36 4.38 15.74
CA SER A 161 -25.84 5.63 15.18
C SER A 161 -26.58 6.46 16.22
N CYS A 162 -26.12 7.67 16.46
CA CYS A 162 -26.84 8.61 17.32
C CYS A 162 -28.17 9.07 16.69
N TYR A 163 -28.25 9.07 15.35
CA TYR A 163 -29.52 9.30 14.66
C TYR A 163 -30.57 8.21 15.01
N VAL A 164 -30.15 6.93 14.87
CA VAL A 164 -31.01 5.78 15.21
C VAL A 164 -31.42 5.83 16.70
N LYS A 165 -30.48 6.17 17.59
CA LYS A 165 -30.73 6.35 18.99
C LYS A 165 -31.82 7.42 19.22
N SER A 166 -31.63 8.62 18.66
CA SER A 166 -32.57 9.73 18.83
C SER A 166 -33.97 9.38 18.32
N LEU A 167 -34.05 8.67 17.20
CA LEU A 167 -35.30 8.20 16.61
C LEU A 167 -36.03 7.21 17.53
N LEU A 168 -35.32 6.19 18.03
CA LEU A 168 -35.87 5.16 18.89
C LEU A 168 -36.29 5.73 20.28
N GLU A 169 -35.49 6.61 20.84
CA GLU A 169 -35.82 7.29 22.11
C GLU A 169 -37.05 8.18 21.98
N SER A 170 -37.26 8.85 20.83
CA SER A 170 -38.50 9.62 20.58
C SER A 170 -39.76 8.74 20.54
N GLU A 171 -39.59 7.44 20.28
CA GLU A 171 -40.66 6.43 20.26
C GLU A 171 -40.78 5.70 21.62
N GLY A 172 -40.00 6.10 22.64
CA GLY A 172 -40.03 5.52 23.98
C GLY A 172 -39.24 4.21 24.13
N ILE A 173 -38.35 3.87 23.16
CA ILE A 173 -37.52 2.70 23.19
C ILE A 173 -36.18 3.04 23.84
N PRO A 174 -35.80 2.46 24.99
CA PRO A 174 -34.51 2.69 25.63
C PRO A 174 -33.39 2.30 24.66
N THR A 175 -32.42 3.21 24.42
CA THR A 175 -31.39 2.96 23.42
C THR A 175 -30.02 3.38 23.92
N PHE A 176 -29.06 2.48 23.81
CA PHE A 176 -27.64 2.68 24.12
C PHE A 176 -26.86 2.94 22.84
N CYS A 177 -26.22 4.09 22.74
CA CYS A 177 -25.31 4.37 21.60
C CYS A 177 -23.88 3.94 21.93
N ILE A 178 -23.28 3.19 21.03
CA ILE A 178 -21.87 2.81 21.13
C ILE A 178 -21.02 4.01 20.75
N MET A 179 -20.44 4.66 21.75
CA MET A 179 -19.60 5.83 21.57
C MET A 179 -18.12 5.47 21.67
N PRO A 180 -17.26 6.07 20.85
CA PRO A 180 -15.83 5.92 21.02
C PRO A 180 -15.39 6.27 22.42
N VAL A 181 -14.44 5.52 22.97
CA VAL A 181 -13.81 5.87 24.25
C VAL A 181 -12.45 6.51 23.98
N ARG A 182 -11.98 7.37 24.91
CA ARG A 182 -10.71 8.11 24.75
C ARG A 182 -9.54 7.22 24.38
N VAL A 183 -9.44 6.01 24.96
CA VAL A 183 -8.34 5.06 24.65
C VAL A 183 -8.37 4.62 23.19
N THR A 184 -9.55 4.42 22.60
CA THR A 184 -9.67 4.04 21.19
C THR A 184 -9.23 5.18 20.26
N VAL A 185 -9.65 6.42 20.57
CA VAL A 185 -9.21 7.62 19.83
C VAL A 185 -7.70 7.79 19.94
N ARG A 186 -7.15 7.68 21.15
CA ARG A 186 -5.69 7.76 21.39
C ARG A 186 -4.91 6.72 20.58
N ASN A 187 -5.39 5.48 20.55
CA ASN A 187 -4.74 4.41 19.81
C ASN A 187 -4.70 4.71 18.30
N ILE A 188 -5.78 5.20 17.71
CA ILE A 188 -5.81 5.57 16.29
C ILE A 188 -4.89 6.76 16.00
N LEU A 189 -4.89 7.79 16.84
CA LEU A 189 -3.96 8.90 16.69
C LEU A 189 -2.50 8.42 16.74
N ASN A 190 -2.16 7.54 17.67
CA ASN A 190 -0.81 6.95 17.73
C ASN A 190 -0.46 6.14 16.48
N VAL A 191 -1.42 5.40 15.90
CA VAL A 191 -1.23 4.69 14.62
C VAL A 191 -0.95 5.68 13.50
N ILE A 192 -1.76 6.75 13.36
CA ILE A 192 -1.56 7.79 12.35
C ILE A 192 -0.18 8.45 12.50
N LEU A 193 0.18 8.84 13.72
CA LEU A 193 1.47 9.46 14.02
C LEU A 193 2.65 8.53 13.66
N THR A 194 2.54 7.27 14.04
CA THR A 194 3.56 6.26 13.74
C THR A 194 3.72 6.05 12.24
N GLN A 195 2.64 5.89 11.50
CA GLN A 195 2.67 5.74 10.04
C GLN A 195 3.24 6.99 9.36
N PHE A 196 2.88 8.17 9.83
CA PHE A 196 3.42 9.42 9.30
C PHE A 196 4.93 9.53 9.54
N ARG A 197 5.41 9.19 10.75
CA ARG A 197 6.84 9.17 11.08
C ARG A 197 7.61 8.15 10.25
N ILE A 198 7.08 6.94 10.08
CA ILE A 198 7.68 5.91 9.21
C ILE A 198 7.79 6.43 7.77
N LYS A 199 6.72 7.04 7.24
CA LYS A 199 6.74 7.63 5.90
C LYS A 199 7.82 8.71 5.78
N LYS A 200 7.92 9.61 6.74
CA LYS A 200 8.93 10.69 6.75
C LYS A 200 10.36 10.14 6.84
N LEU A 201 10.59 9.12 7.65
CA LEU A 201 11.89 8.46 7.73
C LEU A 201 12.27 7.80 6.40
N ARG A 202 11.31 7.14 5.73
CA ARG A 202 11.54 6.56 4.40
C ARG A 202 11.81 7.63 3.35
N GLU A 203 11.03 8.69 3.30
CA GLU A 203 11.26 9.82 2.40
C GLU A 203 12.63 10.46 2.58
N GLY A 204 13.17 10.46 3.80
CA GLY A 204 14.50 10.96 4.16
C GLY A 204 15.65 9.99 3.87
N GLN A 205 15.40 8.74 3.46
CA GLN A 205 16.47 7.81 3.09
C GLN A 205 17.33 8.38 1.97
N ILE A 206 18.62 8.04 2.00
CA ILE A 206 19.55 8.47 0.95
C ILE A 206 19.25 7.74 -0.35
N ALA A 207 19.18 8.51 -1.42
CA ALA A 207 19.03 8.02 -2.77
C ALA A 207 20.23 8.47 -3.61
N VAL A 208 20.80 7.54 -4.38
CA VAL A 208 21.83 7.80 -5.37
C VAL A 208 21.29 7.44 -6.73
N GLN A 209 21.34 8.38 -7.66
CA GLN A 209 20.98 8.15 -9.04
C GLN A 209 22.24 8.22 -9.90
N VAL A 210 22.48 7.21 -10.72
CA VAL A 210 23.62 7.13 -11.63
C VAL A 210 23.13 7.18 -13.06
N PHE A 211 23.53 8.20 -13.79
CA PHE A 211 23.33 8.29 -15.23
C PHE A 211 24.60 7.84 -15.94
N SER A 212 24.46 6.95 -16.93
CA SER A 212 25.53 6.54 -17.82
C SER A 212 25.24 7.01 -19.24
N PHE A 213 26.14 7.79 -19.81
CA PHE A 213 26.00 8.33 -21.18
C PHE A 213 27.03 7.73 -22.12
N ASN A 214 26.62 7.53 -23.37
CA ASN A 214 27.55 7.20 -24.44
C ASN A 214 28.14 8.51 -25.02
N LEU A 215 29.35 8.88 -24.57
CA LEU A 215 30.02 10.09 -25.01
C LEU A 215 30.53 9.97 -26.45
N LEU A 216 30.88 8.76 -26.91
CA LEU A 216 31.43 8.51 -28.23
C LEU A 216 30.38 8.48 -29.35
N GLY A 217 29.10 8.28 -29.02
CA GLY A 217 28.02 8.12 -29.99
C GLY A 217 28.02 6.76 -30.68
N ASP A 218 26.99 6.50 -31.49
CA ASP A 218 26.76 5.19 -32.16
C ASP A 218 27.41 5.08 -33.54
N LYS A 219 28.26 6.01 -33.94
CA LYS A 219 28.95 6.00 -35.28
C LYS A 219 30.43 6.13 -35.12
N ASP A 220 31.16 5.48 -36.01
CA ASP A 220 32.61 5.47 -36.14
C ASP A 220 33.21 6.87 -36.50
N ASN A 221 32.70 7.93 -35.96
CA ASN A 221 33.26 9.24 -36.12
C ASN A 221 34.43 9.41 -35.14
N PHE A 222 35.59 9.73 -35.63
CA PHE A 222 36.73 10.18 -34.82
C PHE A 222 36.29 11.48 -34.11
N TYR A 223 36.11 11.41 -32.80
CA TYR A 223 35.93 12.59 -31.95
C TYR A 223 37.29 12.98 -31.41
N SER A 224 37.55 14.28 -31.45
CA SER A 224 38.70 14.84 -30.73
C SER A 224 38.44 14.76 -29.21
N VAL A 225 39.50 14.78 -28.43
CA VAL A 225 39.38 14.84 -26.96
C VAL A 225 38.56 16.06 -26.55
N ASP A 226 38.69 17.19 -27.26
CA ASP A 226 37.94 18.43 -27.02
C ASP A 226 36.43 18.25 -27.25
N ASP A 227 36.05 17.44 -28.25
CA ASP A 227 34.63 17.13 -28.52
C ASP A 227 34.02 16.31 -27.38
N LEU A 228 34.78 15.38 -26.81
CA LEU A 228 34.33 14.60 -25.63
C LEU A 228 34.15 15.48 -24.41
N TYR A 229 35.09 16.36 -24.11
CA TYR A 229 34.96 17.32 -23.01
C TYR A 229 33.79 18.28 -23.21
N SER A 230 33.59 18.78 -24.42
CA SER A 230 32.47 19.66 -24.72
C SER A 230 31.11 18.99 -24.49
N ARG A 231 30.98 17.71 -24.85
CA ARG A 231 29.77 16.89 -24.59
C ARG A 231 29.56 16.65 -23.11
N GLU A 232 30.62 16.30 -22.38
CA GLU A 232 30.55 16.07 -20.94
C GLU A 232 30.10 17.33 -20.19
N ILE A 233 30.63 18.50 -20.57
CA ILE A 233 30.22 19.81 -20.02
C ILE A 233 28.74 20.07 -20.35
N ALA A 234 28.30 19.86 -21.57
CA ALA A 234 26.91 20.07 -21.97
C ALA A 234 25.93 19.14 -21.19
N ILE A 235 26.30 17.88 -20.97
CA ILE A 235 25.53 16.93 -20.15
C ILE A 235 25.51 17.42 -18.69
N SER A 236 26.68 17.81 -18.14
CA SER A 236 26.79 18.30 -16.77
C SER A 236 25.88 19.51 -16.51
N GLN A 237 25.83 20.48 -17.44
CA GLN A 237 24.97 21.65 -17.32
C GLN A 237 23.47 21.28 -17.26
N LYS A 238 23.04 20.33 -18.09
CA LYS A 238 21.67 19.81 -18.07
C LYS A 238 21.37 19.05 -16.80
N LEU A 239 22.29 18.21 -16.32
CA LEU A 239 22.14 17.50 -15.05
C LEU A 239 22.10 18.42 -13.83
N ILE A 240 22.90 19.51 -13.82
CA ILE A 240 22.81 20.55 -12.78
C ILE A 240 21.41 21.17 -12.73
N SER A 241 20.80 21.41 -13.89
CA SER A 241 19.42 21.93 -13.94
C SER A 241 18.41 20.88 -13.47
N TYR A 242 18.65 19.59 -13.78
CA TYR A 242 17.84 18.49 -13.27
C TYR A 242 17.93 18.33 -11.75
N THR A 243 19.14 18.44 -11.16
CA THR A 243 19.34 18.29 -9.70
C THR A 243 18.57 19.32 -8.88
N LYS A 244 18.29 20.51 -9.43
CA LYS A 244 17.47 21.51 -8.75
C LYS A 244 16.04 21.01 -8.48
N ASN A 245 15.47 20.20 -9.39
CA ASN A 245 14.11 19.66 -9.24
C ASN A 245 14.00 18.59 -8.15
N ILE A 246 15.13 17.96 -7.79
CA ILE A 246 15.17 16.86 -6.81
C ILE A 246 15.99 17.22 -5.57
N SER A 247 16.33 18.49 -5.40
CA SER A 247 17.18 18.98 -4.30
C SER A 247 18.45 18.14 -4.15
N GLY A 248 19.05 17.76 -5.30
CA GLY A 248 20.18 16.85 -5.36
C GLY A 248 21.52 17.55 -5.54
N SER A 249 22.59 16.78 -5.35
CA SER A 249 23.98 17.21 -5.58
C SER A 249 24.63 16.33 -6.64
N LEU A 250 25.12 16.93 -7.73
CA LEU A 250 25.79 16.26 -8.84
C LEU A 250 27.27 16.04 -8.51
N LYS A 251 27.76 14.83 -8.77
CA LYS A 251 29.18 14.49 -8.81
C LYS A 251 29.51 13.81 -10.13
N PRO A 252 30.26 14.45 -11.03
CA PRO A 252 30.79 13.79 -12.22
C PRO A 252 31.75 12.66 -11.82
N ALA A 253 31.72 11.56 -12.56
CA ALA A 253 32.66 10.48 -12.45
C ALA A 253 33.26 10.20 -13.84
N ASN A 254 34.25 9.31 -13.91
CA ASN A 254 34.92 8.99 -15.17
C ASN A 254 33.95 8.27 -16.15
N GLU A 255 34.30 8.30 -17.44
CA GLU A 255 33.68 7.52 -18.51
C GLU A 255 32.19 7.85 -18.80
N GLY A 256 31.80 9.13 -18.64
CA GLY A 256 30.41 9.56 -18.92
C GLY A 256 29.39 9.14 -17.87
N ASN A 257 29.85 8.75 -16.68
CA ASN A 257 28.98 8.47 -15.55
C ASN A 257 28.83 9.70 -14.67
N PHE A 258 27.59 9.93 -14.19
CA PHE A 258 27.25 11.06 -13.32
C PHE A 258 26.43 10.56 -12.14
N TYR A 259 26.88 10.86 -10.95
CA TYR A 259 26.20 10.50 -9.71
C TYR A 259 25.43 11.69 -9.17
N ILE A 260 24.18 11.48 -8.82
CA ILE A 260 23.34 12.48 -8.16
C ILE A 260 22.92 11.93 -6.81
N PHE A 261 23.28 12.64 -5.76
CA PHE A 261 22.88 12.33 -4.39
C PHE A 261 21.66 13.18 -4.03
N THR A 262 20.62 12.53 -3.54
CA THR A 262 19.34 13.15 -3.16
C THR A 262 18.65 12.30 -2.09
N THR A 263 17.35 12.49 -1.89
CA THR A 263 16.53 11.68 -0.99
C THR A 263 15.56 10.80 -1.75
N ARG A 264 15.17 9.70 -1.13
CA ARG A 264 14.13 8.81 -1.65
C ARG A 264 12.85 9.55 -2.00
N GLY A 265 12.36 10.39 -1.08
CA GLY A 265 11.11 11.14 -1.28
C GLY A 265 11.13 12.03 -2.52
N SER A 266 12.27 12.68 -2.82
CA SER A 266 12.42 13.50 -4.01
C SER A 266 12.32 12.67 -5.30
N LEU A 267 12.90 11.47 -5.33
CA LEU A 267 12.81 10.59 -6.49
C LEU A 267 11.45 9.91 -6.60
N GLU A 268 10.84 9.46 -5.49
CA GLU A 268 9.48 8.90 -5.48
C GLU A 268 8.45 9.91 -6.02
N GLN A 269 8.54 11.16 -5.62
CA GLN A 269 7.66 12.22 -6.14
C GLN A 269 7.83 12.41 -7.64
N LEU A 270 9.07 12.41 -8.13
CA LEU A 270 9.39 12.66 -9.53
C LEU A 270 9.02 11.47 -10.45
N THR A 271 9.08 10.25 -9.92
CA THR A 271 8.87 9.00 -10.68
C THR A 271 7.54 8.33 -10.35
N ASN A 272 6.63 9.01 -9.67
CA ASN A 272 5.38 8.44 -9.16
C ASN A 272 5.64 7.11 -8.43
N SER A 273 6.42 7.17 -7.35
CA SER A 273 6.82 5.98 -6.55
C SER A 273 7.52 4.90 -7.38
N PHE A 274 8.42 5.31 -8.26
CA PHE A 274 9.20 4.45 -9.17
C PHE A 274 8.36 3.65 -10.19
N THR A 275 7.18 4.14 -10.55
CA THR A 275 6.32 3.51 -11.57
C THR A 275 6.42 4.15 -12.94
N SER A 276 6.91 5.38 -13.05
CA SER A 276 6.99 6.12 -14.30
C SER A 276 8.32 6.86 -14.46
N LEU A 277 8.67 7.15 -15.71
CA LEU A 277 9.81 8.03 -15.99
C LEU A 277 9.41 9.49 -15.81
N PRO A 278 10.34 10.36 -15.33
CA PRO A 278 10.04 11.77 -15.19
C PRO A 278 9.75 12.46 -16.53
N GLU A 279 8.66 13.18 -16.60
CA GLU A 279 8.28 13.97 -17.79
C GLU A 279 8.93 15.36 -17.80
N LEU A 280 10.25 15.42 -17.72
CA LEU A 280 11.00 16.67 -17.75
C LEU A 280 11.58 16.93 -19.14
N PRO A 281 11.42 18.16 -19.72
CA PRO A 281 11.99 18.52 -21.02
C PRO A 281 13.51 18.27 -21.11
N ILE A 282 14.23 18.56 -20.01
CA ILE A 282 15.67 18.33 -19.89
C ILE A 282 16.05 16.87 -20.13
N LEU A 283 15.26 15.92 -19.62
CA LEU A 283 15.54 14.48 -19.78
C LEU A 283 15.27 13.99 -21.17
N ARG A 284 14.30 14.58 -21.90
CA ARG A 284 14.02 14.23 -23.31
C ARG A 284 15.24 14.49 -24.19
N ASP A 285 15.97 15.56 -23.95
CA ASP A 285 17.21 15.87 -24.69
C ASP A 285 18.37 14.95 -24.29
N LEU A 286 18.45 14.60 -22.99
CA LEU A 286 19.51 13.70 -22.47
C LEU A 286 19.30 12.27 -22.92
N ASN A 287 18.05 11.81 -23.09
CA ASN A 287 17.71 10.44 -23.47
C ASN A 287 18.31 10.01 -24.82
N LYS A 288 18.64 10.95 -25.71
CA LYS A 288 19.29 10.63 -27.00
C LYS A 288 20.68 10.03 -26.82
N SER A 289 21.42 10.46 -25.80
CA SER A 289 22.77 9.98 -25.46
C SER A 289 22.81 9.11 -24.20
N LEU A 290 21.67 8.96 -23.51
CA LEU A 290 21.57 8.14 -22.30
C LEU A 290 21.71 6.67 -22.66
N ARG A 291 22.66 5.99 -22.04
CA ARG A 291 22.82 4.55 -22.11
C ARG A 291 21.89 3.86 -21.11
N ALA A 292 21.93 4.28 -19.87
CA ALA A 292 21.14 3.70 -18.78
C ALA A 292 21.09 4.63 -17.56
N CYS A 293 20.10 4.41 -16.69
CA CYS A 293 20.02 5.05 -15.40
C CYS A 293 19.74 4.04 -14.29
N GLY A 294 20.55 4.07 -13.23
CA GLY A 294 20.35 3.27 -12.02
C GLY A 294 20.04 4.16 -10.82
N ILE A 295 19.05 3.77 -10.04
CA ILE A 295 18.67 4.41 -8.79
C ILE A 295 18.92 3.43 -7.65
N GLY A 296 19.60 3.85 -6.60
CA GLY A 296 19.81 3.06 -5.40
C GLY A 296 19.31 3.80 -4.17
N ILE A 297 18.53 3.12 -3.35
CA ILE A 297 18.04 3.60 -2.05
C ILE A 297 18.80 2.88 -0.95
N GLY A 298 19.18 3.59 0.09
CA GLY A 298 19.89 2.98 1.23
C GLY A 298 19.80 3.81 2.49
N ASN A 299 20.11 3.17 3.63
CA ASN A 299 20.18 3.84 4.92
C ASN A 299 21.51 4.58 5.14
N SER A 300 22.47 4.38 4.24
CA SER A 300 23.72 5.10 4.17
C SER A 300 24.09 5.45 2.73
N ALA A 301 24.93 6.47 2.52
CA ALA A 301 25.39 6.86 1.20
C ALA A 301 26.10 5.71 0.48
N ARG A 302 26.94 4.94 1.21
CA ARG A 302 27.62 3.75 0.67
C ARG A 302 26.66 2.69 0.19
N GLU A 303 25.59 2.42 0.95
CA GLU A 303 24.56 1.43 0.58
C GLU A 303 23.77 1.90 -0.65
N ALA A 304 23.34 3.16 -0.66
CA ALA A 304 22.62 3.74 -1.78
C ALA A 304 23.46 3.73 -3.08
N GLU A 305 24.75 4.08 -2.99
CA GLU A 305 25.67 4.03 -4.12
C GLU A 305 25.87 2.61 -4.63
N TYR A 306 26.07 1.63 -3.74
CA TYR A 306 26.16 0.22 -4.10
C TYR A 306 24.90 -0.28 -4.81
N ASN A 307 23.71 0.04 -4.28
CA ASN A 307 22.43 -0.30 -4.85
C ASN A 307 22.22 0.37 -6.22
N ALA A 308 22.66 1.63 -6.38
CA ALA A 308 22.61 2.33 -7.66
C ALA A 308 23.50 1.66 -8.71
N GLY A 309 24.67 1.16 -8.33
CA GLY A 309 25.56 0.39 -9.21
C GLY A 309 24.92 -0.93 -9.68
N ILE A 310 24.18 -1.62 -8.79
CA ILE A 310 23.41 -2.82 -9.16
C ILE A 310 22.30 -2.44 -10.15
N ALA A 311 21.52 -1.40 -9.83
CA ALA A 311 20.45 -0.90 -10.69
C ALA A 311 20.97 -0.54 -12.08
N LEU A 312 22.12 0.16 -12.15
CA LEU A 312 22.75 0.54 -13.40
C LEU A 312 23.17 -0.68 -14.25
N LYS A 313 23.70 -1.73 -13.62
CA LYS A 313 24.05 -2.98 -14.34
C LYS A 313 22.83 -3.61 -15.00
N HIS A 314 21.68 -3.64 -14.29
CA HIS A 314 20.42 -4.13 -14.85
C HIS A 314 19.94 -3.25 -16.00
N ALA A 315 19.98 -1.93 -15.82
CA ALA A 315 19.60 -0.98 -16.84
C ALA A 315 20.49 -1.05 -18.10
N CYS A 316 21.79 -1.26 -17.94
CA CYS A 316 22.71 -1.45 -19.06
C CYS A 316 22.53 -2.78 -19.83
N ALA A 317 21.99 -3.80 -19.18
CA ALA A 317 21.69 -5.09 -19.79
C ALA A 317 20.35 -5.12 -20.52
N ASP A 318 19.54 -4.09 -20.35
CA ASP A 318 18.24 -3.90 -20.98
C ASP A 318 18.36 -2.94 -22.19
N GLN A 319 17.24 -2.41 -22.65
CA GLN A 319 17.19 -1.46 -23.76
C GLN A 319 17.90 -0.15 -23.42
N LYS A 320 18.45 0.52 -24.45
CA LYS A 320 19.07 1.84 -24.32
C LYS A 320 18.11 2.84 -23.67
N GLY A 321 18.58 3.54 -22.65
CA GLY A 321 17.79 4.53 -21.92
C GLY A 321 16.93 3.98 -20.77
N SER A 322 17.01 2.67 -20.48
CA SER A 322 16.26 2.06 -19.38
C SER A 322 16.66 2.59 -18.01
N TRP A 323 15.68 2.67 -17.11
CA TRP A 323 15.87 3.06 -15.72
C TRP A 323 15.48 1.91 -14.80
N TYR A 324 16.33 1.64 -13.81
CA TYR A 324 16.09 0.64 -12.78
C TYR A 324 16.30 1.24 -11.40
N VAL A 325 15.56 0.76 -10.40
CA VAL A 325 15.77 1.11 -8.99
C VAL A 325 16.06 -0.14 -8.15
N VAL A 326 16.96 -0.01 -7.20
CA VAL A 326 17.20 -0.99 -6.14
C VAL A 326 16.90 -0.34 -4.80
N LEU A 327 15.91 -0.88 -4.10
CA LEU A 327 15.45 -0.38 -2.82
C LEU A 327 16.36 -0.86 -1.66
N ASP A 328 16.13 -0.35 -0.47
CA ASP A 328 16.86 -0.71 0.76
C ASP A 328 16.68 -2.18 1.16
N ASP A 329 15.51 -2.78 0.87
CA ASP A 329 15.23 -4.21 1.04
C ASP A 329 15.79 -5.09 -0.10
N LYS A 330 16.60 -4.52 -1.00
CA LYS A 330 17.19 -5.16 -2.18
C LYS A 330 16.16 -5.57 -3.24
N THR A 331 14.95 -5.06 -3.17
CA THR A 331 13.99 -5.18 -4.27
C THR A 331 14.49 -4.38 -5.46
N ILE A 332 14.53 -5.01 -6.63
CA ILE A 332 14.85 -4.39 -7.93
C ILE A 332 13.55 -4.16 -8.67
N SER A 333 13.34 -2.95 -9.15
CA SER A 333 12.17 -2.58 -9.96
C SER A 333 12.64 -1.96 -11.27
N GLY A 334 12.07 -2.42 -12.38
CA GLY A 334 12.40 -1.89 -13.71
C GLY A 334 12.02 -2.83 -14.86
N PRO A 335 12.11 -2.34 -16.11
CA PRO A 335 12.40 -0.95 -16.50
C PRO A 335 11.24 -0.01 -16.13
N LEU A 336 11.55 1.14 -15.53
CA LEU A 336 10.53 2.09 -15.05
C LEU A 336 9.73 2.66 -16.23
N GLY A 337 8.42 2.81 -16.02
CA GLY A 337 7.49 3.36 -17.03
C GLY A 337 7.14 2.38 -18.14
N SER A 338 7.53 1.13 -18.03
CA SER A 338 7.16 0.06 -18.97
C SER A 338 5.93 -0.69 -18.46
N ALA A 339 5.04 -1.11 -19.38
CA ALA A 339 3.97 -2.06 -19.06
C ALA A 339 4.49 -3.41 -18.56
N GLN A 340 5.79 -3.66 -18.70
CA GLN A 340 6.50 -4.88 -18.30
C GLN A 340 7.39 -4.66 -17.07
N GLN A 341 7.16 -3.57 -16.32
CA GLN A 341 7.89 -3.33 -15.08
C GLN A 341 7.70 -4.50 -14.11
N ILE A 342 8.79 -5.06 -13.62
CA ILE A 342 8.79 -6.21 -12.71
C ILE A 342 9.58 -5.83 -11.46
N ASP A 343 8.98 -6.09 -10.29
CA ASP A 343 9.65 -5.97 -9.00
C ASP A 343 10.14 -7.35 -8.55
N TYR A 344 11.40 -7.47 -8.16
CA TYR A 344 11.95 -8.73 -7.66
C TYR A 344 13.06 -8.49 -6.64
N GLN A 345 13.20 -9.37 -5.65
CA GLN A 345 14.27 -9.29 -4.65
C GLN A 345 15.57 -9.92 -5.16
N TYR A 346 16.68 -9.17 -5.04
CA TYR A 346 18.00 -9.64 -5.48
C TYR A 346 18.63 -10.67 -4.52
N ALA A 347 18.30 -10.59 -3.24
CA ALA A 347 18.89 -11.46 -2.22
C ALA A 347 17.86 -11.92 -1.19
N SER A 348 17.39 -13.17 -1.27
CA SER A 348 16.88 -13.90 -0.13
C SER A 348 17.88 -15.01 0.22
N VAL A 349 18.11 -15.23 1.51
CA VAL A 349 18.99 -16.32 1.98
C VAL A 349 18.51 -17.69 1.48
N GLN A 350 17.19 -17.84 1.32
CA GLN A 350 16.56 -19.02 0.74
C GLN A 350 16.92 -19.19 -0.74
N LEU A 351 16.81 -18.11 -1.53
CA LEU A 351 17.12 -18.15 -2.97
C LEU A 351 18.62 -18.32 -3.26
N GLU A 352 19.48 -17.88 -2.35
CA GLU A 352 20.92 -18.13 -2.48
C GLU A 352 21.23 -19.64 -2.36
N ALA A 353 20.61 -20.33 -1.41
CA ALA A 353 20.76 -21.76 -1.27
C ALA A 353 20.24 -22.53 -2.49
N VAL A 354 19.09 -22.11 -3.03
CA VAL A 354 18.52 -22.68 -4.27
C VAL A 354 19.41 -22.39 -5.48
N SER A 355 19.92 -21.17 -5.60
CA SER A 355 20.83 -20.77 -6.69
C SER A 355 22.09 -21.63 -6.72
N LYS A 356 22.72 -21.89 -5.56
CA LYS A 356 23.90 -22.75 -5.43
C LYS A 356 23.61 -24.19 -5.86
N LYS A 357 22.41 -24.72 -5.57
CA LYS A 357 22.03 -26.10 -5.92
C LYS A 357 21.60 -26.25 -7.37
N THR A 358 20.88 -25.27 -7.91
CA THR A 358 20.28 -25.35 -9.25
C THR A 358 21.14 -24.71 -10.34
N SER A 359 22.21 -23.98 -9.99
CA SER A 359 22.99 -23.15 -10.91
C SER A 359 22.16 -22.08 -11.64
N LEU A 360 20.92 -21.81 -11.18
CA LEU A 360 20.09 -20.73 -11.68
C LEU A 360 20.50 -19.42 -10.98
N SER A 361 20.49 -18.31 -11.71
CA SER A 361 20.78 -17.02 -11.08
C SER A 361 19.72 -16.65 -10.05
N GLN A 362 20.11 -16.00 -8.96
CA GLN A 362 19.19 -15.49 -7.95
C GLN A 362 18.14 -14.57 -8.57
N ALA A 363 18.52 -13.75 -9.55
CA ALA A 363 17.61 -12.89 -10.30
C ALA A 363 16.51 -13.69 -11.02
N THR A 364 16.86 -14.83 -11.64
CA THR A 364 15.87 -15.70 -12.29
C THR A 364 14.89 -16.29 -11.27
N LEU A 365 15.41 -16.81 -10.16
CA LEU A 365 14.60 -17.37 -9.08
C LEU A 365 13.67 -16.32 -8.45
N SER A 366 14.18 -15.11 -8.20
CA SER A 366 13.38 -14.00 -7.66
C SER A 366 12.26 -13.57 -8.61
N LYS A 367 12.53 -13.47 -9.92
CA LYS A 367 11.49 -13.19 -10.93
C LYS A 367 10.37 -14.25 -10.92
N ILE A 368 10.73 -15.53 -10.76
CA ILE A 368 9.76 -16.62 -10.65
C ILE A 368 8.90 -16.44 -9.38
N CYS A 369 9.53 -16.27 -8.21
CA CYS A 369 8.81 -16.06 -6.94
C CYS A 369 7.88 -14.85 -6.99
N HIS A 370 8.34 -13.75 -7.58
CA HIS A 370 7.53 -12.53 -7.71
C HIS A 370 6.32 -12.74 -8.60
N ALA A 371 6.51 -13.40 -9.75
CA ALA A 371 5.40 -13.72 -10.66
C ALA A 371 4.34 -14.60 -9.98
N LEU A 372 4.74 -15.61 -9.23
CA LEU A 372 3.82 -16.45 -8.47
C LEU A 372 2.99 -15.64 -7.46
N LYS A 373 3.61 -14.68 -6.77
CA LYS A 373 2.92 -13.78 -5.83
C LYS A 373 1.89 -12.88 -6.53
N ILE A 374 2.25 -12.28 -7.68
CA ILE A 374 1.34 -11.41 -8.46
C ILE A 374 0.13 -12.20 -8.95
N TYR A 375 0.35 -13.40 -9.51
CA TYR A 375 -0.74 -14.22 -10.03
C TYR A 375 -1.54 -14.95 -8.95
N GLY A 376 -1.11 -14.86 -7.67
CA GLY A 376 -1.79 -15.49 -6.54
C GLY A 376 -1.89 -17.02 -6.66
N ARG A 377 -0.97 -17.63 -7.42
CA ARG A 377 -0.94 -19.09 -7.67
C ARG A 377 0.51 -19.59 -7.67
N ASP A 378 0.67 -20.85 -7.31
CA ASP A 378 1.98 -21.54 -7.26
C ASP A 378 2.20 -22.48 -8.45
N GLU A 379 1.32 -22.43 -9.45
CA GLU A 379 1.35 -23.28 -10.64
C GLU A 379 1.68 -22.47 -11.90
N LEU A 380 2.59 -23.00 -12.73
CA LEU A 380 3.00 -22.40 -14.01
C LEU A 380 3.29 -23.46 -15.06
N ASN A 381 3.02 -23.13 -16.32
CA ASN A 381 3.53 -23.91 -17.46
C ASN A 381 4.74 -23.23 -18.11
N ALA A 382 5.42 -23.93 -19.01
CA ALA A 382 6.63 -23.42 -19.66
C ALA A 382 6.38 -22.19 -20.56
N GLN A 383 5.17 -22.02 -21.11
CA GLN A 383 4.83 -20.87 -21.93
C GLN A 383 4.62 -19.62 -21.07
N GLU A 384 3.91 -19.78 -19.95
CA GLU A 384 3.73 -18.71 -18.96
C GLU A 384 5.07 -18.26 -18.38
N LEU A 385 5.90 -19.20 -17.96
CA LEU A 385 7.24 -18.89 -17.46
C LEU A 385 8.11 -18.20 -18.51
N ALA A 386 8.02 -18.61 -19.78
CA ALA A 386 8.73 -17.96 -20.88
C ALA A 386 8.30 -16.49 -21.05
N THR A 387 6.99 -16.22 -20.96
CA THR A 387 6.44 -14.88 -21.04
C THR A 387 6.90 -14.02 -19.85
N ILE A 388 6.83 -14.55 -18.63
CA ILE A 388 7.25 -13.88 -17.41
C ILE A 388 8.74 -13.50 -17.43
N LEU A 389 9.58 -14.45 -17.81
CA LEU A 389 11.04 -14.24 -17.84
C LEU A 389 11.54 -13.59 -19.12
N GLN A 390 10.67 -13.39 -20.13
CA GLN A 390 11.02 -12.88 -21.47
C GLN A 390 12.09 -13.72 -22.15
N ILE A 391 11.94 -15.05 -22.08
CA ILE A 391 12.87 -16.02 -22.67
C ILE A 391 12.14 -16.95 -23.63
N LEU A 392 12.90 -17.69 -24.40
CA LEU A 392 12.30 -18.71 -25.28
C LEU A 392 11.65 -19.85 -24.47
N PRO A 393 10.51 -20.41 -24.92
CA PRO A 393 9.84 -21.54 -24.24
C PRO A 393 10.75 -22.75 -23.99
N ARG A 394 11.76 -22.94 -24.83
CA ARG A 394 12.77 -23.98 -24.63
C ARG A 394 13.64 -23.72 -23.40
N SER A 395 14.03 -22.47 -23.18
CA SER A 395 14.79 -22.06 -21.99
C SER A 395 13.95 -22.17 -20.72
N ALA A 396 12.67 -21.78 -20.77
CA ALA A 396 11.75 -21.93 -19.66
C ALA A 396 11.55 -23.41 -19.27
N ARG A 397 11.42 -24.31 -20.23
CA ARG A 397 11.37 -25.77 -19.96
C ARG A 397 12.62 -26.26 -19.25
N ARG A 398 13.80 -25.81 -19.67
CA ARG A 398 15.05 -26.19 -19.02
C ARG A 398 15.13 -25.72 -17.56
N ILE A 399 14.61 -24.53 -17.28
CA ILE A 399 14.51 -24.00 -15.91
C ILE A 399 13.56 -24.85 -15.07
N LEU A 400 12.35 -25.15 -15.57
CA LEU A 400 11.37 -25.99 -14.88
C LEU A 400 11.90 -27.41 -14.62
N THR A 401 12.57 -28.03 -15.59
CA THR A 401 13.20 -29.33 -15.42
C THR A 401 14.27 -29.27 -14.34
N CYS A 402 15.14 -28.27 -14.38
CA CYS A 402 16.19 -28.07 -13.35
C CYS A 402 15.60 -27.88 -11.94
N LEU A 403 14.54 -27.09 -11.80
CA LEU A 403 13.86 -26.93 -10.50
C LEU A 403 13.22 -28.24 -10.04
N THR A 404 12.66 -29.05 -10.95
CA THR A 404 12.07 -30.34 -10.63
C THR A 404 13.12 -31.35 -10.19
N GLU A 405 14.23 -31.43 -10.87
CA GLU A 405 15.35 -32.31 -10.54
C GLU A 405 15.94 -32.04 -9.14
N HIS A 406 15.87 -30.79 -8.68
CA HIS A 406 16.35 -30.38 -7.36
C HIS A 406 15.23 -30.28 -6.30
N GLY A 407 13.98 -30.70 -6.59
CA GLY A 407 12.87 -30.72 -5.66
C GLY A 407 12.19 -29.39 -5.40
N TYR A 408 12.51 -28.33 -6.17
CA TYR A 408 11.92 -27.00 -6.08
C TYR A 408 10.73 -26.77 -7.03
N ALA A 409 10.38 -27.77 -7.84
CA ALA A 409 9.16 -27.82 -8.61
C ALA A 409 8.64 -29.26 -8.70
N GLU A 410 7.37 -29.43 -8.96
CA GLU A 410 6.72 -30.73 -9.14
C GLU A 410 5.76 -30.67 -10.33
N GLU A 411 5.83 -31.66 -11.23
CA GLU A 411 4.88 -31.81 -12.32
C GLU A 411 3.56 -32.38 -11.76
N ILE A 412 2.48 -31.58 -11.79
CA ILE A 412 1.20 -31.96 -11.19
C ILE A 412 0.20 -32.49 -12.21
N ARG A 413 0.18 -31.97 -13.43
CA ARG A 413 -0.77 -32.38 -14.47
C ARG A 413 -0.30 -31.97 -15.86
N SER A 414 -0.92 -32.58 -16.88
CA SER A 414 -0.75 -32.18 -18.27
C SER A 414 -2.10 -31.72 -18.83
N GLU A 415 -2.17 -30.53 -19.40
CA GLU A 415 -3.37 -30.02 -20.07
C GLU A 415 -3.28 -30.24 -21.58
N MET A 416 -4.37 -30.71 -22.18
CA MET A 416 -4.47 -30.76 -23.63
C MET A 416 -4.62 -29.37 -24.21
N SER A 417 -3.81 -29.02 -25.20
CA SER A 417 -3.93 -27.77 -25.95
C SER A 417 -5.18 -27.83 -26.82
N GLU A 418 -5.97 -26.76 -26.88
CA GLU A 418 -7.11 -26.62 -27.82
C GLU A 418 -6.70 -26.70 -29.30
N THR A 419 -5.42 -26.52 -29.59
CA THR A 419 -4.80 -26.65 -30.92
C THR A 419 -3.96 -27.92 -30.98
N LYS A 420 -3.94 -28.64 -32.13
CA LYS A 420 -3.12 -29.85 -32.36
C LYS A 420 -1.66 -29.59 -31.90
N GLY A 421 -1.30 -30.13 -30.73
CA GLY A 421 0.05 -30.00 -30.16
C GLY A 421 0.28 -30.94 -28.98
N ARG A 422 1.54 -31.07 -28.54
CA ARG A 422 1.92 -31.91 -27.41
C ARG A 422 1.29 -31.33 -26.12
N PRO A 423 0.76 -32.17 -25.20
CA PRO A 423 0.17 -31.72 -23.92
C PRO A 423 1.11 -30.78 -23.16
N ARG A 424 0.56 -29.75 -22.56
CA ARG A 424 1.31 -28.77 -21.77
C ARG A 424 1.42 -29.27 -20.34
N LYS A 425 2.64 -29.44 -19.85
CA LYS A 425 2.92 -29.81 -18.47
C LYS A 425 2.77 -28.57 -17.56
N ILE A 426 2.07 -28.74 -16.44
CA ILE A 426 1.91 -27.75 -15.38
C ILE A 426 2.77 -28.17 -14.21
N TYR A 427 3.51 -27.21 -13.69
CA TYR A 427 4.45 -27.39 -12.59
C TYR A 427 4.02 -26.56 -11.40
N LYS A 428 3.98 -27.17 -10.22
CA LYS A 428 3.84 -26.50 -8.95
C LYS A 428 5.23 -26.10 -8.45
N ILE A 429 5.45 -24.81 -8.19
CA ILE A 429 6.73 -24.26 -7.77
C ILE A 429 6.76 -24.20 -6.23
N LYS A 430 7.87 -24.62 -5.64
CA LYS A 430 8.10 -24.70 -4.18
C LYS A 430 9.33 -23.88 -3.77
N LEU A 431 9.40 -22.60 -4.19
CA LEU A 431 10.51 -21.68 -3.92
C LEU A 431 10.27 -20.83 -2.67
#